data_9a91cec3cfffb5a12d59f518f6f9f8d0
#
_entry.id   9a91cec3cfffb5a12d59f518f6f9f8d0
#
_cell.length_a   1.000
_cell.length_b   1.000
_cell.length_c   1.000
_cell.angle_alpha   90.00
_cell.angle_beta   90.00
_cell.angle_gamma   90.00
#
_symmetry.space_group_name_H-M   'P 1'
#
loop_
_entity.id
_entity.type
_entity.pdbx_description
1 polymer ?
#
loop_
_entity_poly.entity_id
_entity_poly.type
_entity_poly.pdbx_seq_one_letter_code
_entity_poly.pdbx_strand_id
1 'polypeptide(L)'
;MDYQKLTDKLLEGGDARSAVFRQGLTDALKRRVDNLDVAHPYREGSVEYDAYFAGCHRGNNEWHYALHISGNERSAAVAYLERLVREAA
;
A
#
# COMPACT_ATOMS: atom_id res chain seq x y z
N MET A 1 -0.51 -10.29 -7.48
CA MET A 1 -1.55 -9.58 -6.73
C MET A 1 -1.98 -8.33 -7.48
N ASP A 2 -3.27 -8.02 -7.47
CA ASP A 2 -3.78 -6.78 -8.07
C ASP A 2 -3.62 -5.63 -7.05
N TYR A 3 -2.51 -4.93 -7.12
CA TYR A 3 -2.19 -3.86 -6.17
C TYR A 3 -3.11 -2.65 -6.29
N GLN A 4 -3.66 -2.39 -7.50
CA GLN A 4 -4.60 -1.30 -7.69
C GLN A 4 -5.90 -1.57 -6.93
N LYS A 5 -6.43 -2.77 -7.04
CA LYS A 5 -7.63 -3.17 -6.28
C LYS A 5 -7.37 -3.15 -4.77
N LEU A 6 -6.18 -3.59 -4.35
CA LEU A 6 -5.82 -3.58 -2.94
C LEU A 6 -5.80 -2.15 -2.40
N THR A 7 -5.17 -1.22 -3.14
CA THR A 7 -5.14 0.19 -2.77
C THR A 7 -6.55 0.76 -2.67
N ASP A 8 -7.40 0.47 -3.65
CA ASP A 8 -8.78 0.94 -3.64
C ASP A 8 -9.54 0.42 -2.43
N LYS A 9 -9.35 -0.85 -2.09
CA LYS A 9 -10.02 -1.47 -0.94
C LYS A 9 -9.56 -0.85 0.38
N LEU A 10 -8.25 -0.64 0.54
CA LEU A 10 -7.68 -0.09 1.77
C LEU A 10 -8.11 1.37 2.01
N LEU A 11 -8.36 2.13 0.96
CA LEU A 11 -8.80 3.52 1.05
C LEU A 11 -10.32 3.69 0.96
N GLU A 12 -11.05 2.59 0.85
CA GLU A 12 -12.51 2.61 0.75
C GLU A 12 -13.13 3.25 1.99
N GLY A 13 -14.09 4.15 1.78
CA GLY A 13 -14.84 4.78 2.87
C GLY A 13 -14.12 5.95 3.54
N GLY A 14 -12.88 6.23 3.19
CA GLY A 14 -12.13 7.38 3.70
C GLY A 14 -12.21 8.57 2.76
N ASP A 15 -11.46 9.62 3.11
CA ASP A 15 -11.34 10.81 2.26
C ASP A 15 -10.63 10.46 0.95
N ALA A 16 -11.01 11.14 -0.12
CA ALA A 16 -10.35 10.98 -1.40
C ALA A 16 -8.88 11.39 -1.30
N ARG A 17 -7.99 10.56 -1.83
CA ARG A 17 -6.55 10.81 -1.82
C ARG A 17 -6.07 11.12 -3.23
N SER A 18 -4.99 11.91 -3.33
CA SER A 18 -4.40 12.23 -4.62
C SER A 18 -3.85 10.97 -5.30
N ALA A 19 -3.69 11.04 -6.63
CA ALA A 19 -3.10 9.94 -7.39
C ALA A 19 -1.66 9.66 -6.92
N VAL A 20 -0.92 10.70 -6.53
CA VAL A 20 0.46 10.56 -6.06
C VAL A 20 0.50 9.82 -4.71
N PHE A 21 -0.41 10.16 -3.79
CA PHE A 21 -0.52 9.42 -2.51
C PHE A 21 -0.84 7.95 -2.77
N ARG A 22 -1.82 7.68 -3.64
CA ARG A 22 -2.22 6.30 -3.98
C ARG A 22 -1.07 5.53 -4.59
N GLN A 23 -0.26 6.18 -5.41
CA GLN A 23 0.93 5.56 -5.99
C GLN A 23 1.94 5.19 -4.91
N GLY A 24 2.16 6.07 -3.94
CA GLY A 24 3.06 5.78 -2.81
C GLY A 24 2.61 4.57 -2.01
N LEU A 25 1.32 4.50 -1.70
CA LEU A 25 0.75 3.36 -0.98
C LEU A 25 0.94 2.06 -1.76
N THR A 26 0.61 2.08 -3.05
CA THR A 26 0.75 0.93 -3.93
C THR A 26 2.20 0.46 -4.00
N ASP A 27 3.13 1.40 -4.17
CA ASP A 27 4.56 1.07 -4.28
C ASP A 27 5.12 0.50 -2.97
N ALA A 28 4.68 1.03 -1.83
CA ALA A 28 5.10 0.50 -0.53
C ALA A 28 4.65 -0.95 -0.35
N LEU A 29 3.41 -1.27 -0.75
CA LEU A 29 2.90 -2.63 -0.69
C LEU A 29 3.68 -3.56 -1.62
N LYS A 30 4.01 -3.11 -2.83
CA LYS A 30 4.83 -3.90 -3.76
C LYS A 30 6.19 -4.26 -3.16
N ARG A 31 6.84 -3.28 -2.49
CA ARG A 31 8.12 -3.52 -1.84
C ARG A 31 7.99 -4.56 -0.72
N ARG A 32 6.94 -4.47 0.06
CA ARG A 32 6.74 -5.35 1.22
C ARG A 32 6.30 -6.75 0.83
N VAL A 33 5.34 -6.85 -0.11
CA VAL A 33 4.74 -8.14 -0.47
C VAL A 33 5.62 -8.89 -1.47
N ASP A 34 6.07 -8.22 -2.53
CA ASP A 34 6.82 -8.86 -3.62
C ASP A 34 8.31 -8.50 -3.62
N ASN A 35 8.74 -7.73 -2.64
CA ASN A 35 10.15 -7.33 -2.51
C ASN A 35 10.66 -6.58 -3.76
N LEU A 36 9.76 -5.86 -4.43
CA LEU A 36 10.10 -5.11 -5.63
C LEU A 36 10.71 -3.76 -5.25
N ASP A 37 11.77 -3.39 -5.96
CA ASP A 37 12.37 -2.07 -5.80
C ASP A 37 11.70 -1.14 -6.82
N VAL A 38 10.86 -0.22 -6.33
CA VAL A 38 10.09 0.70 -7.17
C VAL A 38 10.65 2.10 -7.01
N ALA A 39 11.18 2.65 -8.09
CA ALA A 39 11.67 4.02 -8.13
C ALA A 39 10.51 4.99 -8.36
N HIS A 40 10.65 6.22 -7.88
CA HIS A 40 9.68 7.29 -8.11
C HIS A 40 10.35 8.50 -8.76
N PRO A 41 9.61 9.27 -9.56
CA PRO A 41 10.18 10.42 -10.29
C PRO A 41 10.13 11.74 -9.50
N TYR A 42 9.68 11.72 -8.26
CA TYR A 42 9.38 12.95 -7.53
C TYR A 42 10.63 13.54 -6.91
N ARG A 43 10.76 14.88 -7.01
CA ARG A 43 11.89 15.63 -6.47
C ARG A 43 11.69 15.88 -4.97
N GLU A 44 12.73 15.64 -4.19
CA GLU A 44 12.76 15.98 -2.76
C GLU A 44 12.39 17.46 -2.57
N GLY A 45 11.53 17.73 -1.59
CA GLY A 45 11.05 19.07 -1.29
C GLY A 45 9.83 19.51 -2.08
N SER A 46 9.36 18.71 -3.04
CA SER A 46 8.14 19.02 -3.78
C SER A 46 6.89 18.52 -3.05
N VAL A 47 5.73 19.09 -3.40
CA VAL A 47 4.44 18.65 -2.86
C VAL A 47 4.19 17.18 -3.24
N GLU A 48 4.54 16.81 -4.45
CA GLU A 48 4.37 15.43 -4.93
C GLU A 48 5.24 14.45 -4.14
N TYR A 49 6.46 14.84 -3.81
CA TYR A 49 7.35 14.03 -2.97
C TYR A 49 6.71 13.76 -1.61
N ASP A 50 6.19 14.81 -0.97
CA ASP A 50 5.55 14.69 0.33
C ASP A 50 4.30 13.79 0.26
N ALA A 51 3.48 13.97 -0.76
CA ALA A 51 2.28 13.16 -0.96
C ALA A 51 2.63 11.70 -1.21
N TYR A 52 3.67 11.45 -2.02
CA TYR A 52 4.13 10.09 -2.31
C TYR A 52 4.59 9.38 -1.04
N PHE A 53 5.42 10.03 -0.23
CA PHE A 53 5.93 9.40 0.99
C PHE A 53 4.87 9.27 2.08
N ALA A 54 3.88 10.17 2.13
CA ALA A 54 2.72 9.97 2.99
C ALA A 54 1.96 8.70 2.60
N GLY A 55 1.82 8.46 1.29
CA GLY A 55 1.23 7.21 0.78
C GLY A 55 2.06 5.99 1.14
N CYS A 56 3.38 6.07 0.96
CA CYS A 56 4.29 4.99 1.36
C CYS A 56 4.15 4.66 2.84
N HIS A 57 4.08 5.68 3.69
CA HIS A 57 3.90 5.49 5.12
C HIS A 57 2.59 4.76 5.41
N ARG A 58 1.51 5.15 4.76
CA ARG A 58 0.22 4.46 4.91
C ARG A 58 0.31 3.00 4.45
N GLY A 59 0.98 2.73 3.33
CA GLY A 59 1.15 1.37 2.82
C GLY A 59 1.96 0.50 3.79
N ASN A 60 3.03 1.06 4.36
CA ASN A 60 3.83 0.36 5.36
C ASN A 60 2.99 0.05 6.62
N ASN A 61 2.15 0.97 7.05
CA ASN A 61 1.27 0.76 8.20
C ASN A 61 0.26 -0.35 7.92
N GLU A 62 -0.30 -0.39 6.72
CA GLU A 62 -1.23 -1.46 6.32
C GLU A 62 -0.54 -2.83 6.30
N TRP A 63 0.70 -2.89 5.85
CA TRP A 63 1.49 -4.11 5.89
C TRP A 63 1.74 -4.56 7.34
N HIS A 64 2.14 -3.63 8.21
CA HIS A 64 2.38 -3.95 9.61
C HIS A 64 1.11 -4.42 10.30
N TYR A 65 -0.03 -3.84 9.97
CA TYR A 65 -1.31 -4.30 10.49
C TYR A 65 -1.61 -5.74 10.03
N ALA A 66 -1.40 -6.02 8.74
CA ALA A 66 -1.61 -7.37 8.21
C ALA A 66 -0.71 -8.39 8.92
N LEU A 67 0.55 -8.05 9.17
CA LEU A 67 1.46 -8.89 9.94
C LEU A 67 0.96 -9.11 11.36
N HIS A 68 0.53 -8.03 12.01
CA HIS A 68 0.07 -8.08 13.40
C HIS A 68 -1.10 -9.04 13.56
N ILE A 69 -2.13 -8.93 12.72
CA ILE A 69 -3.30 -9.82 12.82
C ILE A 69 -3.04 -11.24 12.34
N SER A 70 -1.89 -11.46 11.69
CA SER A 70 -1.48 -12.77 11.17
C SER A 70 -0.40 -13.43 12.03
N GLY A 71 -0.22 -12.98 13.27
CA GLY A 71 0.78 -13.55 14.20
C GLY A 71 2.21 -13.33 13.74
N ASN A 72 2.47 -12.25 12.98
CA ASN A 72 3.78 -11.91 12.40
C ASN A 72 4.27 -12.95 11.38
N GLU A 73 3.37 -13.72 10.81
CA GLU A 73 3.68 -14.73 9.82
C GLU A 73 3.42 -14.13 8.43
N ARG A 74 4.51 -14.02 7.62
CA ARG A 74 4.49 -13.32 6.34
C ARG A 74 3.49 -13.91 5.35
N SER A 75 3.47 -15.22 5.17
CA SER A 75 2.58 -15.83 4.20
C SER A 75 1.10 -15.66 4.58
N ALA A 76 0.80 -15.69 5.88
CA ALA A 76 -0.55 -15.42 6.36
C ALA A 76 -0.95 -13.97 6.14
N ALA A 77 -0.01 -13.03 6.31
CA ALA A 77 -0.26 -11.61 6.03
C ALA A 77 -0.55 -11.38 4.55
N VAL A 78 0.23 -12.00 3.67
CA VAL A 78 -0.02 -11.91 2.23
C VAL A 78 -1.38 -12.50 1.87
N ALA A 79 -1.73 -13.66 2.45
CA ALA A 79 -3.04 -14.29 2.21
C ALA A 79 -4.19 -13.38 2.67
N TYR A 80 -4.01 -12.68 3.78
CA TYR A 80 -4.98 -11.69 4.25
C TYR A 80 -5.21 -10.58 3.22
N LEU A 81 -4.11 -10.01 2.69
CA LEU A 81 -4.20 -8.95 1.69
C LEU A 81 -4.83 -9.47 0.39
N GLU A 82 -4.50 -10.67 -0.04
CA GLU A 82 -5.10 -11.28 -1.22
C GLU A 82 -6.61 -11.49 -1.05
N ARG A 83 -7.04 -11.83 0.16
CA ARG A 83 -8.46 -11.96 0.48
C ARG A 83 -9.19 -10.62 0.34
N LEU A 84 -8.56 -9.52 0.77
CA LEU A 84 -9.12 -8.18 0.59
C LEU A 84 -9.33 -7.85 -0.89
N VAL A 85 -8.37 -8.24 -1.74
CA VAL A 85 -8.50 -8.04 -3.19
C VAL A 85 -9.68 -8.83 -3.74
N ARG A 86 -9.86 -10.08 -3.30
CA ARG A 86 -10.98 -10.90 -3.74
C ARG A 86 -12.33 -10.35 -3.30
N GLU A 87 -12.38 -9.71 -2.14
CA GLU A 87 -13.61 -9.10 -1.60
C GLU A 87 -13.92 -7.76 -2.27
N ALA A 88 -12.98 -7.17 -2.97
CA ALA A 88 -13.13 -5.91 -3.68
C ALA A 88 -13.79 -6.14 -5.04
N ALA A 89 -15.03 -6.47 -5.03
CA ALA A 89 -15.78 -6.76 -6.26
C ALA A 89 -16.41 -5.50 -6.87
#